data_754f72c79267196058042d30a01f0578
#
_entry.id   754f72c79267196058042d30a01f0578
#
_cell.length_a   1.000
_cell.length_b   1.000
_cell.length_c   1.000
_cell.angle_alpha   90.00
_cell.angle_beta   90.00
_cell.angle_gamma   90.00
#
_symmetry.space_group_name_H-M   'P 1'
#
loop_
_entity.id
_entity.type
_entity.pdbx_description
1 polymer ?
#
loop_
_entity_poly.entity_id
_entity_poly.type
_entity_poly.pdbx_seq_one_letter_code
_entity_poly.pdbx_strand_id
1 'polypeptide(L)'
;MTKKKNILKAIGIYSFIAMMFVIILYPLLWTFGISLNPGTNLYGAKMIPDNATFKNYAFLLFDDSSQYLTWYKNTLIVASANALFSVIFVTLTAYAFSRYRFVGRKYGLITFLILQMFPVLMAMVAIYILLNTIGLLDSLFGLTLVYIGGSIPMNAFLVKGYFDTIPKELDETAKIDGAGHMRIFLQIMLPLAKPILAVVALFNFMGPFMDFILPKILLRSPEKFTLAVGLFNFINDKYANNFTVFAAGAIMIAVPIAIVFLFLQRYLVSGLTTGATKG
;
A
#
# COMPACT_ATOMS: atom_id res chain seq x y z
N MET A 1 -23.80 41.59 -7.21
CA MET A 1 -23.90 40.68 -6.04
C MET A 1 -23.18 39.33 -6.25
N THR A 2 -23.03 38.80 -7.43
CA THR A 2 -22.41 37.49 -7.73
C THR A 2 -20.91 37.42 -7.44
N LYS A 3 -20.11 38.47 -7.76
CA LYS A 3 -18.64 38.48 -7.59
C LYS A 3 -18.21 38.40 -6.11
N LYS A 4 -18.92 39.15 -5.21
CA LYS A 4 -18.65 39.16 -3.77
C LYS A 4 -18.98 37.82 -3.12
N LYS A 5 -20.07 37.13 -3.57
CA LYS A 5 -20.47 35.81 -3.10
C LYS A 5 -19.48 34.71 -3.52
N ASN A 6 -18.90 34.85 -4.70
CA ASN A 6 -17.86 33.92 -5.18
C ASN A 6 -16.54 34.09 -4.44
N ILE A 7 -16.15 35.33 -4.07
CA ILE A 7 -14.96 35.59 -3.26
C ILE A 7 -15.11 35.02 -1.85
N LEU A 8 -16.27 35.20 -1.22
CA LEU A 8 -16.53 34.62 0.12
C LEU A 8 -16.51 33.08 0.10
N LYS A 9 -17.07 32.45 -0.95
CA LYS A 9 -16.98 31.00 -1.13
C LYS A 9 -15.54 30.54 -1.33
N ALA A 10 -14.75 31.25 -2.16
CA ALA A 10 -13.34 30.93 -2.36
C ALA A 10 -12.54 31.04 -1.06
N ILE A 11 -12.73 32.12 -0.28
CA ILE A 11 -12.08 32.27 1.03
C ILE A 11 -12.46 31.10 1.95
N GLY A 12 -13.73 30.70 2.04
CA GLY A 12 -14.16 29.57 2.86
C GLY A 12 -13.50 28.27 2.45
N ILE A 13 -13.43 27.98 1.13
CA ILE A 13 -12.78 26.77 0.60
C ILE A 13 -11.28 26.77 0.91
N TYR A 14 -10.58 27.88 0.64
CA TYR A 14 -9.12 27.96 0.90
C TYR A 14 -8.80 27.91 2.40
N SER A 15 -9.63 28.55 3.26
CA SER A 15 -9.47 28.44 4.71
C SER A 15 -9.68 27.01 5.20
N PHE A 16 -10.65 26.29 4.66
CA PHE A 16 -10.87 24.88 4.99
C PHE A 16 -9.69 24.01 4.54
N ILE A 17 -9.20 24.21 3.31
CA ILE A 17 -8.02 23.49 2.77
C ILE A 17 -6.79 23.78 3.65
N ALA A 18 -6.54 25.05 4.00
CA ALA A 18 -5.41 25.43 4.85
C ALA A 18 -5.51 24.79 6.25
N MET A 19 -6.71 24.78 6.85
CA MET A 19 -6.94 24.10 8.12
C MET A 19 -6.66 22.59 8.04
N MET A 20 -7.16 21.91 7.00
CA MET A 20 -6.90 20.48 6.78
C MET A 20 -5.41 20.21 6.57
N PHE A 21 -4.72 21.07 5.83
CA PHE A 21 -3.28 20.98 5.60
C PHE A 21 -2.49 21.06 6.92
N VAL A 22 -2.83 22.01 7.80
CA VAL A 22 -2.19 22.13 9.12
C VAL A 22 -2.45 20.89 9.98
N ILE A 23 -3.70 20.38 10.02
CA ILE A 23 -4.06 19.18 10.79
C ILE A 23 -3.27 17.96 10.32
N ILE A 24 -3.10 17.79 9.01
CA ILE A 24 -2.38 16.66 8.44
C ILE A 24 -0.88 16.79 8.64
N LEU A 25 -0.32 17.99 8.46
CA LEU A 25 1.12 18.20 8.59
C LEU A 25 1.60 18.20 10.04
N TYR A 26 0.78 18.62 10.98
CA TYR A 26 1.19 18.74 12.39
C TYR A 26 1.79 17.44 12.96
N PRO A 27 1.13 16.27 12.88
CA PRO A 27 1.71 15.02 13.38
C PRO A 27 2.98 14.59 12.62
N LEU A 28 3.07 14.89 11.32
CA LEU A 28 4.26 14.58 10.52
C LEU A 28 5.45 15.44 10.95
N LEU A 29 5.23 16.75 11.12
CA LEU A 29 6.27 17.69 11.60
C LEU A 29 6.69 17.35 13.03
N TRP A 30 5.74 16.95 13.89
CA TRP A 30 6.02 16.50 15.24
C TRP A 30 6.90 15.25 15.24
N THR A 31 6.56 14.23 14.46
CA THR A 31 7.34 13.00 14.33
C THR A 31 8.74 13.30 13.77
N PHE A 32 8.83 14.18 12.79
CA PHE A 32 10.10 14.62 12.24
C PHE A 32 10.94 15.35 13.31
N GLY A 33 10.33 16.24 14.09
CA GLY A 33 11.00 16.88 15.21
C GLY A 33 11.53 15.88 16.26
N ILE A 34 10.71 14.88 16.63
CA ILE A 34 11.14 13.80 17.53
C ILE A 34 12.34 13.03 16.95
N SER A 35 12.36 12.76 15.66
CA SER A 35 13.44 12.02 15.00
C SER A 35 14.80 12.73 15.07
N LEU A 36 14.80 14.06 15.23
CA LEU A 36 15.97 14.91 15.35
C LEU A 36 16.41 15.16 16.81
N ASN A 37 15.65 14.70 17.79
CA ASN A 37 16.00 14.89 19.21
C ASN A 37 17.17 13.97 19.59
N PRO A 38 18.15 14.47 20.40
CA PRO A 38 19.33 13.71 20.77
C PRO A 38 19.09 12.65 21.86
N GLY A 39 17.95 12.70 22.55
CA GLY A 39 17.59 11.73 23.59
C GLY A 39 16.91 10.48 23.05
N THR A 40 16.54 9.57 23.93
CA THR A 40 15.80 8.33 23.58
C THR A 40 14.32 8.40 23.92
N ASN A 41 13.91 9.34 24.79
CA ASN A 41 12.58 9.45 25.36
C ASN A 41 11.73 10.54 24.69
N LEU A 42 10.41 10.40 24.79
CA LEU A 42 9.46 11.44 24.38
C LEU A 42 9.33 12.58 25.39
N TYR A 43 9.77 12.37 26.65
CA TYR A 43 9.73 13.39 27.69
C TYR A 43 10.66 14.55 27.33
N GLY A 44 10.07 15.76 27.22
CA GLY A 44 10.83 16.95 26.82
C GLY A 44 11.17 17.03 25.33
N ALA A 45 10.73 16.08 24.52
CA ALA A 45 10.89 16.16 23.07
C ALA A 45 10.09 17.35 22.52
N LYS A 46 10.78 18.25 21.82
CA LYS A 46 10.18 19.42 21.16
C LYS A 46 9.99 19.14 19.67
N MET A 47 8.94 19.71 19.09
CA MET A 47 8.74 19.71 17.65
C MET A 47 9.92 20.36 16.92
N ILE A 48 10.53 21.37 17.54
CA ILE A 48 11.78 21.99 17.09
C ILE A 48 12.80 21.76 18.21
N PRO A 49 13.69 20.77 18.10
CA PRO A 49 14.71 20.50 19.14
C PRO A 49 15.73 21.60 19.26
N ASP A 50 16.13 21.97 20.48
CA ASP A 50 17.17 22.98 20.71
C ASP A 50 18.55 22.51 20.15
N ASN A 51 18.81 21.19 20.19
CA ASN A 51 20.03 20.55 19.69
C ASN A 51 19.68 19.49 18.65
N ALA A 52 19.08 19.88 17.53
CA ALA A 52 18.71 18.96 16.44
C ALA A 52 19.93 18.16 15.94
N THR A 53 19.77 16.87 15.76
CA THR A 53 20.83 15.98 15.33
C THR A 53 20.33 14.90 14.36
N PHE A 54 21.16 14.50 13.41
CA PHE A 54 20.91 13.36 12.53
C PHE A 54 21.49 12.03 13.04
N LYS A 55 21.95 11.98 14.31
CA LYS A 55 22.54 10.76 14.90
C LYS A 55 21.62 9.56 14.84
N ASN A 56 20.32 9.74 15.02
CA ASN A 56 19.33 8.64 14.93
C ASN A 56 19.28 8.03 13.52
N TYR A 57 19.35 8.87 12.49
CA TYR A 57 19.44 8.42 11.10
C TYR A 57 20.78 7.76 10.79
N ALA A 58 21.87 8.35 11.28
CA ALA A 58 23.21 7.77 11.12
C ALA A 58 23.31 6.40 11.79
N PHE A 59 22.76 6.23 12.99
CA PHE A 59 22.66 4.95 13.67
C PHE A 59 21.91 3.91 12.81
N LEU A 60 20.73 4.25 12.30
CA LEU A 60 19.93 3.32 11.49
C LEU A 60 20.63 2.91 10.19
N LEU A 61 21.38 3.84 9.55
CA LEU A 61 21.94 3.61 8.22
C LEU A 61 23.38 3.08 8.22
N PHE A 62 24.17 3.41 9.24
CA PHE A 62 25.63 3.21 9.20
C PHE A 62 26.20 2.46 10.42
N ASP A 63 25.39 2.18 11.45
CA ASP A 63 25.85 1.42 12.61
C ASP A 63 25.75 -0.08 12.34
N ASP A 64 26.85 -0.80 12.55
CA ASP A 64 26.92 -2.25 12.30
C ASP A 64 25.99 -3.08 13.20
N SER A 65 25.58 -2.54 14.34
CA SER A 65 24.59 -3.19 15.23
C SER A 65 23.16 -3.02 14.76
N SER A 66 22.91 -2.12 13.80
CA SER A 66 21.58 -1.83 13.27
C SER A 66 21.20 -2.81 12.16
N GLN A 67 20.09 -3.49 12.34
CA GLN A 67 19.50 -4.32 11.28
C GLN A 67 18.49 -3.56 10.40
N TYR A 68 18.39 -2.24 10.55
CA TYR A 68 17.38 -1.42 9.87
C TYR A 68 17.39 -1.58 8.34
N LEU A 69 18.56 -1.55 7.72
CA LEU A 69 18.71 -1.71 6.27
C LEU A 69 18.28 -3.10 5.80
N THR A 70 18.51 -4.13 6.60
CA THR A 70 18.03 -5.49 6.32
C THR A 70 16.50 -5.53 6.34
N TRP A 71 15.88 -4.98 7.36
CA TRP A 71 14.41 -4.91 7.47
C TRP A 71 13.79 -4.05 6.36
N TYR A 72 14.46 -2.95 6.02
CA TYR A 72 14.05 -2.07 4.93
C TYR A 72 14.08 -2.80 3.59
N LYS A 73 15.17 -3.50 3.29
CA LYS A 73 15.32 -4.34 2.09
C LYS A 73 14.26 -5.45 2.05
N ASN A 74 14.03 -6.15 3.16
CA ASN A 74 13.03 -7.20 3.26
C ASN A 74 11.64 -6.66 2.92
N THR A 75 11.27 -5.51 3.50
CA THR A 75 9.97 -4.88 3.22
C THR A 75 9.85 -4.44 1.78
N LEU A 76 10.91 -3.86 1.19
CA LEU A 76 10.91 -3.50 -0.23
C LEU A 76 10.72 -4.70 -1.13
N ILE A 77 11.37 -5.83 -0.84
CA ILE A 77 11.21 -7.07 -1.61
C ILE A 77 9.76 -7.56 -1.54
N VAL A 78 9.21 -7.69 -0.32
CA VAL A 78 7.83 -8.13 -0.10
C VAL A 78 6.84 -7.18 -0.74
N ALA A 79 7.00 -5.87 -0.57
CA ALA A 79 6.11 -4.85 -1.11
C ALA A 79 6.12 -4.82 -2.65
N SER A 80 7.31 -4.88 -3.25
CA SER A 80 7.46 -4.88 -4.70
C SER A 80 6.90 -6.16 -5.32
N ALA A 81 7.19 -7.31 -4.73
CA ALA A 81 6.65 -8.59 -5.18
C ALA A 81 5.12 -8.64 -5.01
N ASN A 82 4.61 -8.20 -3.84
CA ASN A 82 3.17 -8.12 -3.61
C ASN A 82 2.48 -7.21 -4.64
N ALA A 83 2.98 -6.00 -4.86
CA ALA A 83 2.40 -5.08 -5.84
C ALA A 83 2.39 -5.68 -7.26
N LEU A 84 3.53 -6.23 -7.71
CA LEU A 84 3.67 -6.80 -9.04
C LEU A 84 2.73 -7.99 -9.27
N PHE A 85 2.81 -8.99 -8.40
CA PHE A 85 2.04 -10.22 -8.58
C PHE A 85 0.55 -10.01 -8.30
N SER A 86 0.19 -9.14 -7.34
CA SER A 86 -1.21 -8.77 -7.13
C SER A 86 -1.81 -8.10 -8.36
N VAL A 87 -1.11 -7.14 -8.99
CA VAL A 87 -1.60 -6.52 -10.23
C VAL A 87 -1.81 -7.57 -11.32
N ILE A 88 -0.88 -8.51 -11.50
CA ILE A 88 -1.00 -9.57 -12.51
C ILE A 88 -2.23 -10.45 -12.24
N PHE A 89 -2.31 -11.05 -11.04
CA PHE A 89 -3.39 -12.00 -10.72
C PHE A 89 -4.75 -11.32 -10.64
N VAL A 90 -4.83 -10.13 -10.04
CA VAL A 90 -6.04 -9.32 -9.96
C VAL A 90 -6.56 -8.99 -11.35
N THR A 91 -5.68 -8.56 -12.25
CA THR A 91 -6.08 -8.13 -13.60
C THR A 91 -6.55 -9.31 -14.45
N LEU A 92 -5.85 -10.45 -14.38
CA LEU A 92 -6.26 -11.68 -15.06
C LEU A 92 -7.61 -12.17 -14.53
N THR A 93 -7.79 -12.18 -13.21
CA THR A 93 -9.04 -12.58 -12.56
C THR A 93 -10.18 -11.63 -12.99
N ALA A 94 -9.98 -10.32 -12.89
CA ALA A 94 -10.95 -9.31 -13.29
C ALA A 94 -11.34 -9.43 -14.75
N TYR A 95 -10.37 -9.66 -15.65
CA TYR A 95 -10.61 -9.85 -17.08
C TYR A 95 -11.46 -11.10 -17.34
N ALA A 96 -11.12 -12.23 -16.69
CA ALA A 96 -11.91 -13.45 -16.81
C ALA A 96 -13.37 -13.22 -16.38
N PHE A 97 -13.59 -12.60 -15.24
CA PHE A 97 -14.94 -12.31 -14.73
C PHE A 97 -15.68 -11.22 -15.53
N SER A 98 -14.97 -10.33 -16.21
CA SER A 98 -15.60 -9.29 -17.04
C SER A 98 -15.97 -9.78 -18.45
N ARG A 99 -15.08 -10.56 -19.10
CA ARG A 99 -15.18 -10.86 -20.54
C ARG A 99 -15.54 -12.30 -20.88
N TYR A 100 -15.18 -13.27 -20.03
CA TYR A 100 -15.49 -14.68 -20.30
C TYR A 100 -16.87 -15.08 -19.73
N ARG A 101 -17.45 -16.12 -20.33
CA ARG A 101 -18.66 -16.79 -19.82
C ARG A 101 -18.26 -18.15 -19.28
N PHE A 102 -18.42 -18.37 -17.98
CA PHE A 102 -18.13 -19.65 -17.32
C PHE A 102 -19.08 -19.88 -16.14
N VAL A 103 -19.18 -21.14 -15.69
CA VAL A 103 -19.94 -21.52 -14.52
C VAL A 103 -19.34 -20.85 -13.29
N GLY A 104 -20.16 -20.20 -12.48
CA GLY A 104 -19.70 -19.46 -11.29
C GLY A 104 -19.41 -17.97 -11.51
N ARG A 105 -19.38 -17.47 -12.76
CA ARG A 105 -19.14 -16.04 -13.05
C ARG A 105 -20.05 -15.10 -12.27
N LYS A 106 -21.34 -15.44 -12.15
CA LYS A 106 -22.36 -14.57 -11.53
C LYS A 106 -22.08 -14.34 -10.04
N TYR A 107 -21.67 -15.38 -9.34
CA TYR A 107 -21.55 -15.36 -7.87
C TYR A 107 -20.11 -15.45 -7.37
N GLY A 108 -19.15 -15.85 -8.20
CA GLY A 108 -17.77 -16.16 -7.78
C GLY A 108 -17.08 -15.01 -7.05
N LEU A 109 -17.09 -13.79 -7.61
CA LEU A 109 -16.46 -12.64 -6.93
C LEU A 109 -17.23 -12.25 -5.67
N ILE A 110 -18.55 -12.35 -5.66
CA ILE A 110 -19.35 -12.08 -4.46
C ILE A 110 -19.03 -13.12 -3.37
N THR A 111 -18.90 -14.39 -3.74
CA THR A 111 -18.47 -15.45 -2.79
C THR A 111 -17.11 -15.13 -2.20
N PHE A 112 -16.13 -14.69 -2.99
CA PHE A 112 -14.83 -14.28 -2.49
C PHE A 112 -14.92 -13.10 -1.51
N LEU A 113 -15.78 -12.11 -1.79
CA LEU A 113 -15.99 -10.98 -0.88
C LEU A 113 -16.64 -11.43 0.44
N ILE A 114 -17.60 -12.36 0.39
CA ILE A 114 -18.22 -12.93 1.59
C ILE A 114 -17.19 -13.67 2.43
N LEU A 115 -16.30 -14.46 1.80
CA LEU A 115 -15.23 -15.16 2.51
C LEU A 115 -14.24 -14.18 3.18
N GLN A 116 -14.01 -13.00 2.59
CA GLN A 116 -13.18 -11.95 3.22
C GLN A 116 -13.84 -11.26 4.43
N MET A 117 -15.14 -11.44 4.64
CA MET A 117 -15.78 -10.95 5.87
C MET A 117 -15.38 -11.75 7.11
N PHE A 118 -14.76 -12.92 6.93
CA PHE A 118 -14.19 -13.66 8.03
C PHE A 118 -13.08 -12.85 8.73
N PRO A 119 -13.09 -12.72 10.06
CA PRO A 119 -12.12 -11.87 10.77
C PRO A 119 -10.68 -12.30 10.50
N VAL A 120 -9.87 -11.40 9.97
CA VAL A 120 -8.46 -11.66 9.58
C VAL A 120 -7.65 -12.21 10.74
N LEU A 121 -7.87 -11.70 11.97
CA LEU A 121 -7.16 -12.17 13.16
C LEU A 121 -7.42 -13.66 13.47
N MET A 122 -8.63 -14.15 13.19
CA MET A 122 -8.94 -15.58 13.34
C MET A 122 -8.30 -16.41 12.21
N ALA A 123 -8.24 -15.86 10.99
CA ALA A 123 -7.58 -16.51 9.87
C ALA A 123 -6.06 -16.67 10.07
N MET A 124 -5.42 -15.80 10.85
CA MET A 124 -3.98 -15.85 11.10
C MET A 124 -3.50 -17.17 11.70
N VAL A 125 -4.29 -17.77 12.58
CA VAL A 125 -3.96 -19.08 13.16
C VAL A 125 -3.93 -20.17 12.08
N ALA A 126 -4.91 -20.18 11.19
CA ALA A 126 -4.97 -21.14 10.10
C ALA A 126 -3.84 -20.90 9.08
N ILE A 127 -3.54 -19.64 8.76
CA ILE A 127 -2.43 -19.26 7.89
C ILE A 127 -1.09 -19.71 8.48
N TYR A 128 -0.88 -19.50 9.79
CA TYR A 128 0.31 -19.96 10.50
C TYR A 128 0.48 -21.48 10.40
N ILE A 129 -0.58 -22.25 10.70
CA ILE A 129 -0.55 -23.72 10.62
C ILE A 129 -0.25 -24.16 9.18
N LEU A 130 -0.92 -23.57 8.19
CA LEU A 130 -0.71 -23.87 6.78
C LEU A 130 0.75 -23.65 6.37
N LEU A 131 1.31 -22.45 6.64
CA LEU A 131 2.69 -22.12 6.27
C LEU A 131 3.70 -22.99 7.01
N ASN A 132 3.43 -23.36 8.27
CA ASN A 132 4.27 -24.28 9.01
C ASN A 132 4.26 -25.68 8.39
N THR A 133 3.09 -26.17 7.99
CA THR A 133 2.94 -27.50 7.38
C THR A 133 3.65 -27.62 6.04
N ILE A 134 3.61 -26.56 5.22
CA ILE A 134 4.26 -26.55 3.90
C ILE A 134 5.72 -26.03 3.94
N GLY A 135 6.27 -25.78 5.14
CA GLY A 135 7.67 -25.34 5.30
C GLY A 135 7.95 -23.90 4.87
N LEU A 136 6.95 -23.04 4.79
CA LEU A 136 7.06 -21.63 4.41
C LEU A 136 6.92 -20.65 5.59
N LEU A 137 6.87 -21.16 6.83
CA LEU A 137 6.95 -20.30 8.01
C LEU A 137 8.35 -19.69 8.11
N ASP A 138 8.43 -18.50 8.70
CA ASP A 138 9.67 -17.71 8.78
C ASP A 138 10.32 -17.46 7.40
N SER A 139 9.48 -17.10 6.41
CA SER A 139 9.90 -16.86 5.03
C SER A 139 9.25 -15.61 4.45
N LEU A 140 10.05 -14.73 3.85
CA LEU A 140 9.55 -13.57 3.12
C LEU A 140 8.69 -13.99 1.92
N PHE A 141 9.01 -15.13 1.30
CA PHE A 141 8.22 -15.70 0.22
C PHE A 141 6.84 -16.15 0.73
N GLY A 142 6.79 -16.88 1.87
CA GLY A 142 5.53 -17.28 2.49
C GLY A 142 4.66 -16.09 2.85
N LEU A 143 5.24 -15.04 3.47
CA LEU A 143 4.54 -13.79 3.77
C LEU A 143 3.98 -13.12 2.50
N THR A 144 4.79 -13.06 1.43
CA THR A 144 4.37 -12.48 0.15
C THR A 144 3.19 -13.22 -0.47
N LEU A 145 3.19 -14.57 -0.44
CA LEU A 145 2.07 -15.38 -0.93
C LEU A 145 0.76 -15.08 -0.17
N VAL A 146 0.84 -14.90 1.15
CA VAL A 146 -0.34 -14.55 1.95
C VAL A 146 -0.88 -13.18 1.56
N TYR A 147 -0.01 -12.18 1.36
CA TYR A 147 -0.44 -10.85 0.91
C TYR A 147 -1.10 -10.89 -0.47
N ILE A 148 -0.46 -11.57 -1.44
CA ILE A 148 -1.02 -11.71 -2.79
C ILE A 148 -2.40 -12.36 -2.73
N GLY A 149 -2.51 -13.52 -2.07
CA GLY A 149 -3.77 -14.26 -1.95
C GLY A 149 -4.88 -13.44 -1.28
N GLY A 150 -4.55 -12.75 -0.19
CA GLY A 150 -5.48 -11.90 0.53
C GLY A 150 -5.94 -10.65 -0.26
N SER A 151 -5.11 -10.16 -1.19
CA SER A 151 -5.43 -8.96 -1.97
C SER A 151 -6.37 -9.21 -3.15
N ILE A 152 -6.39 -10.43 -3.71
CA ILE A 152 -7.08 -10.74 -4.98
C ILE A 152 -8.59 -10.46 -4.93
N PRO A 153 -9.38 -10.94 -3.95
CA PRO A 153 -10.84 -10.84 -4.02
C PRO A 153 -11.35 -9.41 -4.18
N MET A 154 -10.97 -8.52 -3.28
CA MET A 154 -11.44 -7.13 -3.28
C MET A 154 -10.92 -6.35 -4.49
N ASN A 155 -9.63 -6.50 -4.80
CA ASN A 155 -9.04 -5.80 -5.93
C ASN A 155 -9.56 -6.32 -7.27
N ALA A 156 -9.82 -7.63 -7.41
CA ALA A 156 -10.43 -8.19 -8.63
C ALA A 156 -11.86 -7.68 -8.83
N PHE A 157 -12.63 -7.53 -7.74
CA PHE A 157 -13.96 -6.92 -7.81
C PHE A 157 -13.88 -5.47 -8.29
N LEU A 158 -12.94 -4.68 -7.74
CA LEU A 158 -12.72 -3.29 -8.10
C LEU A 158 -12.32 -3.15 -9.58
N VAL A 159 -11.31 -3.92 -10.02
CA VAL A 159 -10.81 -3.88 -11.40
C VAL A 159 -11.82 -4.41 -12.40
N LYS A 160 -12.59 -5.46 -12.03
CA LYS A 160 -13.71 -5.94 -12.85
C LYS A 160 -14.77 -4.86 -13.03
N GLY A 161 -15.14 -4.14 -11.97
CA GLY A 161 -16.06 -3.01 -12.07
C GLY A 161 -15.60 -1.96 -13.08
N TYR A 162 -14.29 -1.66 -13.07
CA TYR A 162 -13.69 -0.76 -14.06
C TYR A 162 -13.71 -1.35 -15.49
N PHE A 163 -13.36 -2.62 -15.67
CA PHE A 163 -13.43 -3.29 -16.97
C PHE A 163 -14.85 -3.32 -17.55
N ASP A 164 -15.86 -3.43 -16.71
CA ASP A 164 -17.25 -3.43 -17.16
C ASP A 164 -17.70 -2.05 -17.69
N THR A 165 -16.99 -0.96 -17.36
CA THR A 165 -17.25 0.37 -17.94
C THR A 165 -16.66 0.55 -19.34
N ILE A 166 -15.72 -0.33 -19.74
CA ILE A 166 -15.10 -0.30 -21.08
C ILE A 166 -16.07 -0.95 -22.06
N PRO A 167 -16.45 -0.26 -23.15
CA PRO A 167 -17.39 -0.77 -24.15
C PRO A 167 -16.92 -2.11 -24.74
N LYS A 168 -17.85 -3.06 -24.87
CA LYS A 168 -17.54 -4.41 -25.42
C LYS A 168 -17.29 -4.38 -26.93
N GLU A 169 -17.78 -3.36 -27.60
CA GLU A 169 -17.59 -3.10 -29.01
C GLU A 169 -16.11 -3.01 -29.38
N LEU A 170 -15.25 -2.55 -28.46
CA LEU A 170 -13.78 -2.55 -28.65
C LEU A 170 -13.23 -3.97 -28.77
N ASP A 171 -13.73 -4.88 -27.92
CA ASP A 171 -13.34 -6.28 -27.97
C ASP A 171 -13.86 -6.98 -29.24
N GLU A 172 -15.08 -6.65 -29.64
CA GLU A 172 -15.73 -7.21 -30.83
C GLU A 172 -15.05 -6.76 -32.12
N THR A 173 -14.76 -5.47 -32.24
CA THR A 173 -14.01 -4.92 -33.39
C THR A 173 -12.63 -5.57 -33.50
N ALA A 174 -11.89 -5.68 -32.38
CA ALA A 174 -10.59 -6.32 -32.39
C ALA A 174 -10.66 -7.82 -32.80
N LYS A 175 -11.75 -8.52 -32.46
CA LYS A 175 -11.94 -9.91 -32.90
C LYS A 175 -12.22 -10.00 -34.41
N ILE A 176 -12.95 -9.03 -34.99
CA ILE A 176 -13.15 -8.95 -36.44
C ILE A 176 -11.79 -8.75 -37.13
N ASP A 177 -10.87 -7.98 -36.53
CA ASP A 177 -9.49 -7.79 -36.99
C ASP A 177 -8.58 -9.00 -36.71
N GLY A 178 -9.13 -10.12 -36.23
CA GLY A 178 -8.40 -11.37 -35.95
C GLY A 178 -7.62 -11.40 -34.66
N ALA A 179 -7.87 -10.47 -33.73
CA ALA A 179 -7.20 -10.46 -32.43
C ALA A 179 -7.76 -11.55 -31.49
N GLY A 180 -6.89 -12.41 -30.98
CA GLY A 180 -7.23 -13.36 -29.92
C GLY A 180 -7.37 -12.67 -28.55
N HIS A 181 -7.94 -13.37 -27.59
CA HIS A 181 -8.23 -12.86 -26.24
C HIS A 181 -6.99 -12.27 -25.52
N MET A 182 -5.83 -12.90 -25.64
CA MET A 182 -4.59 -12.40 -25.01
C MET A 182 -4.15 -11.07 -25.64
N ARG A 183 -4.30 -10.91 -26.94
CA ARG A 183 -3.97 -9.67 -27.65
C ARG A 183 -4.93 -8.53 -27.23
N ILE A 184 -6.22 -8.82 -27.14
CA ILE A 184 -7.23 -7.87 -26.63
C ILE A 184 -6.89 -7.45 -25.19
N PHE A 185 -6.58 -8.43 -24.33
CA PHE A 185 -6.20 -8.17 -22.95
C PHE A 185 -4.97 -7.26 -22.85
N LEU A 186 -3.87 -7.62 -23.53
CA LEU A 186 -2.60 -6.89 -23.40
C LEU A 186 -2.60 -5.54 -24.13
N GLN A 187 -3.22 -5.44 -25.29
CA GLN A 187 -3.12 -4.25 -26.16
C GLN A 187 -4.30 -3.27 -26.01
N ILE A 188 -5.43 -3.72 -25.49
CA ILE A 188 -6.63 -2.88 -25.34
C ILE A 188 -6.98 -2.71 -23.87
N MET A 189 -7.27 -3.81 -23.17
CA MET A 189 -7.81 -3.74 -21.82
C MET A 189 -6.80 -3.21 -20.78
N LEU A 190 -5.56 -3.73 -20.79
CA LEU A 190 -4.51 -3.27 -19.87
C LEU A 190 -4.16 -1.78 -20.02
N PRO A 191 -3.93 -1.25 -21.25
CA PRO A 191 -3.69 0.18 -21.42
C PRO A 191 -4.82 1.07 -20.95
N LEU A 192 -6.07 0.69 -21.19
CA LEU A 192 -7.25 1.43 -20.74
C LEU A 192 -7.44 1.37 -19.23
N ALA A 193 -7.01 0.28 -18.59
CA ALA A 193 -7.13 0.09 -17.15
C ALA A 193 -5.97 0.68 -16.32
N LYS A 194 -4.97 1.31 -16.94
CA LYS A 194 -3.82 1.90 -16.23
C LYS A 194 -4.20 2.71 -14.99
N PRO A 195 -5.26 3.54 -15.00
CA PRO A 195 -5.63 4.31 -13.80
C PRO A 195 -5.98 3.42 -12.61
N ILE A 196 -6.84 2.43 -12.80
CA ILE A 196 -7.26 1.54 -11.70
C ILE A 196 -6.14 0.59 -11.28
N LEU A 197 -5.30 0.14 -12.22
CA LEU A 197 -4.15 -0.70 -11.92
C LEU A 197 -3.08 0.04 -11.12
N ALA A 198 -2.91 1.36 -11.34
CA ALA A 198 -2.04 2.19 -10.52
C ALA A 198 -2.54 2.27 -9.06
N VAL A 199 -3.86 2.35 -8.84
CA VAL A 199 -4.46 2.28 -7.50
C VAL A 199 -4.12 0.95 -6.83
N VAL A 200 -4.38 -0.16 -7.52
CA VAL A 200 -4.09 -1.51 -7.01
C VAL A 200 -2.60 -1.68 -6.68
N ALA A 201 -1.72 -1.25 -7.59
CA ALA A 201 -0.27 -1.32 -7.39
C ALA A 201 0.17 -0.53 -6.15
N LEU A 202 -0.31 0.71 -6.01
CA LEU A 202 0.05 1.59 -4.89
C LEU A 202 -0.37 0.98 -3.55
N PHE A 203 -1.63 0.57 -3.40
CA PHE A 203 -2.11 0.02 -2.13
C PHE A 203 -1.43 -1.31 -1.77
N ASN A 204 -1.18 -2.18 -2.75
CA ASN A 204 -0.48 -3.44 -2.51
C ASN A 204 1.02 -3.22 -2.22
N PHE A 205 1.63 -2.14 -2.72
CA PHE A 205 2.98 -1.75 -2.34
C PHE A 205 3.04 -1.18 -0.92
N MET A 206 2.06 -0.36 -0.53
CA MET A 206 2.02 0.27 0.80
C MET A 206 1.72 -0.73 1.92
N GLY A 207 0.89 -1.75 1.65
CA GLY A 207 0.40 -2.70 2.65
C GLY A 207 1.49 -3.29 3.55
N PRO A 208 2.55 -3.91 3.00
CA PRO A 208 3.63 -4.50 3.80
C PRO A 208 4.42 -3.52 4.68
N PHE A 209 4.46 -2.23 4.34
CA PHE A 209 5.07 -1.20 5.19
C PHE A 209 4.23 -0.85 6.42
N MET A 210 2.90 -1.00 6.31
CA MET A 210 1.95 -0.64 7.36
C MET A 210 1.55 -1.82 8.24
N ASP A 211 1.76 -3.05 7.77
CA ASP A 211 1.38 -4.25 8.50
C ASP A 211 2.48 -4.68 9.48
N PHE A 212 2.08 -4.72 10.74
CA PHE A 212 2.90 -5.24 11.83
C PHE A 212 2.47 -6.65 12.26
N ILE A 213 1.16 -6.91 12.29
CA ILE A 213 0.62 -8.07 12.99
C ILE A 213 0.93 -9.38 12.27
N LEU A 214 0.64 -9.45 10.98
CA LEU A 214 0.85 -10.66 10.20
C LEU A 214 2.35 -11.02 10.10
N PRO A 215 3.26 -10.08 9.76
CA PRO A 215 4.69 -10.38 9.76
C PRO A 215 5.23 -10.78 11.13
N LYS A 216 4.72 -10.17 12.22
CA LYS A 216 5.15 -10.53 13.59
C LYS A 216 4.79 -11.96 13.98
N ILE A 217 3.68 -12.48 13.45
CA ILE A 217 3.25 -13.86 13.69
C ILE A 217 4.03 -14.85 12.82
N LEU A 218 4.30 -14.49 11.57
CA LEU A 218 4.87 -15.41 10.58
C LEU A 218 6.39 -15.44 10.55
N LEU A 219 7.05 -14.32 10.90
CA LEU A 219 8.51 -14.19 10.89
C LEU A 219 9.06 -14.31 12.31
N ARG A 220 10.13 -15.09 12.48
CA ARG A 220 10.73 -15.39 13.79
C ARG A 220 12.17 -14.90 13.87
N SER A 221 12.90 -15.03 12.77
CA SER A 221 14.31 -14.68 12.68
C SER A 221 14.48 -13.16 12.50
N PRO A 222 15.27 -12.47 13.35
CA PRO A 222 15.43 -11.02 13.29
C PRO A 222 15.89 -10.51 11.92
N GLU A 223 16.73 -11.25 11.22
CA GLU A 223 17.22 -10.93 9.87
C GLU A 223 16.13 -11.03 8.78
N LYS A 224 14.99 -11.65 9.07
CA LYS A 224 13.84 -11.77 8.16
C LYS A 224 12.73 -10.78 8.48
N PHE A 225 12.82 -10.03 9.57
CA PHE A 225 11.78 -9.09 9.94
C PHE A 225 11.50 -8.08 8.83
N THR A 226 10.24 -7.67 8.74
CA THR A 226 9.85 -6.47 8.01
C THR A 226 10.18 -5.23 8.83
N LEU A 227 10.17 -4.09 8.16
CA LEU A 227 10.52 -2.81 8.78
C LEU A 227 9.61 -2.46 9.97
N ALA A 228 8.30 -2.70 9.85
CA ALA A 228 7.36 -2.46 10.94
C ALA A 228 7.66 -3.32 12.16
N VAL A 229 7.99 -4.61 11.96
CA VAL A 229 8.35 -5.52 13.06
C VAL A 229 9.70 -5.14 13.68
N GLY A 230 10.70 -4.82 12.83
CA GLY A 230 12.01 -4.42 13.31
C GLY A 230 11.97 -3.10 14.10
N LEU A 231 11.27 -2.09 13.61
CA LEU A 231 11.11 -0.82 14.30
C LEU A 231 10.39 -0.95 15.64
N PHE A 232 9.41 -1.84 15.73
CA PHE A 232 8.70 -2.07 16.99
C PHE A 232 9.64 -2.50 18.12
N ASN A 233 10.76 -3.18 17.82
CA ASN A 233 11.73 -3.56 18.83
C ASN A 233 12.36 -2.37 19.54
N PHE A 234 12.46 -1.19 18.88
CA PHE A 234 12.99 0.02 19.52
C PHE A 234 12.05 0.63 20.58
N ILE A 235 10.78 0.26 20.60
CA ILE A 235 9.77 0.79 21.54
C ILE A 235 9.13 -0.28 22.42
N ASN A 236 9.59 -1.53 22.33
CA ASN A 236 9.05 -2.66 23.08
C ASN A 236 10.10 -3.29 24.01
N ASP A 237 11.16 -2.59 24.33
CA ASP A 237 12.13 -3.02 25.34
C ASP A 237 11.66 -2.55 26.71
N LYS A 238 11.74 -3.45 27.71
CA LYS A 238 11.34 -3.12 29.09
C LYS A 238 12.21 -2.04 29.73
N TYR A 239 13.46 -1.88 29.26
CA TYR A 239 14.49 -1.09 29.94
C TYR A 239 15.12 0.00 29.06
N ALA A 240 14.97 -0.07 27.75
CA ALA A 240 15.75 0.74 26.81
C ALA A 240 14.95 1.18 25.56
N ASN A 241 13.72 1.66 25.73
CA ASN A 241 12.94 2.19 24.61
C ASN A 241 13.63 3.40 23.96
N ASN A 242 13.73 3.40 22.64
CA ASN A 242 14.31 4.49 21.85
C ASN A 242 13.29 5.05 20.84
N PHE A 243 12.45 5.96 21.33
CA PHE A 243 11.40 6.57 20.52
C PHE A 243 11.93 7.51 19.42
N THR A 244 13.12 8.08 19.60
CA THR A 244 13.70 9.00 18.61
C THR A 244 14.28 8.24 17.42
N VAL A 245 14.92 7.09 17.64
CA VAL A 245 15.33 6.17 16.58
C VAL A 245 14.13 5.55 15.88
N PHE A 246 13.10 5.15 16.63
CA PHE A 246 11.83 4.68 16.04
C PHE A 246 11.22 5.74 15.13
N ALA A 247 11.14 7.01 15.57
CA ALA A 247 10.61 8.11 14.78
C ALA A 247 11.44 8.35 13.50
N ALA A 248 12.78 8.31 13.60
CA ALA A 248 13.65 8.44 12.43
C ALA A 248 13.41 7.31 11.41
N GLY A 249 13.28 6.06 11.88
CA GLY A 249 12.96 4.93 11.02
C GLY A 249 11.57 5.05 10.38
N ALA A 250 10.57 5.52 11.13
CA ALA A 250 9.22 5.72 10.62
C ALA A 250 9.16 6.83 9.53
N ILE A 251 9.90 7.91 9.69
CA ILE A 251 10.01 8.96 8.64
C ILE A 251 10.59 8.39 7.35
N MET A 252 11.62 7.54 7.45
CA MET A 252 12.22 6.93 6.26
C MET A 252 11.29 5.96 5.51
N ILE A 253 10.25 5.42 6.15
CA ILE A 253 9.20 4.62 5.48
C ILE A 253 8.48 5.45 4.42
N ALA A 254 8.29 6.74 4.66
CA ALA A 254 7.59 7.60 3.70
C ALA A 254 8.32 7.72 2.35
N VAL A 255 9.64 7.55 2.31
CA VAL A 255 10.46 7.75 1.10
C VAL A 255 10.07 6.80 -0.04
N PRO A 256 10.10 5.46 0.10
CA PRO A 256 9.74 4.55 -0.99
C PRO A 256 8.26 4.69 -1.39
N ILE A 257 7.39 4.94 -0.43
CA ILE A 257 5.96 5.15 -0.69
C ILE A 257 5.75 6.43 -1.52
N ALA A 258 6.41 7.54 -1.14
CA ALA A 258 6.34 8.79 -1.89
C ALA A 258 6.90 8.64 -3.31
N ILE A 259 8.02 7.94 -3.48
CA ILE A 259 8.61 7.67 -4.79
C ILE A 259 7.60 6.93 -5.68
N VAL A 260 7.03 5.81 -5.20
CA VAL A 260 6.06 5.03 -5.97
C VAL A 260 4.80 5.86 -6.26
N PHE A 261 4.31 6.64 -5.29
CA PHE A 261 3.18 7.54 -5.48
C PHE A 261 3.46 8.57 -6.59
N LEU A 262 4.62 9.23 -6.58
CA LEU A 262 5.00 10.23 -7.58
C LEU A 262 5.05 9.65 -9.01
N PHE A 263 5.48 8.39 -9.16
CA PHE A 263 5.44 7.71 -10.46
C PHE A 263 4.01 7.36 -10.91
N LEU A 264 3.14 6.97 -9.96
CA LEU A 264 1.79 6.50 -10.27
C LEU A 264 0.75 7.63 -10.33
N GLN A 265 0.99 8.78 -9.69
CA GLN A 265 0.01 9.89 -9.56
C GLN A 265 -0.56 10.35 -10.90
N ARG A 266 0.24 10.36 -11.98
CA ARG A 266 -0.25 10.75 -13.31
C ARG A 266 -1.39 9.88 -13.82
N TYR A 267 -1.38 8.58 -13.48
CA TYR A 267 -2.44 7.64 -13.84
C TYR A 267 -3.66 7.78 -12.93
N LEU A 268 -3.44 8.10 -11.65
CA LEU A 268 -4.52 8.33 -10.67
C LEU A 268 -5.35 9.55 -11.06
N VAL A 269 -4.70 10.67 -11.41
CA VAL A 269 -5.36 11.92 -11.80
C VAL A 269 -6.12 11.76 -13.11
N SER A 270 -5.56 11.08 -14.11
CA SER A 270 -6.22 10.89 -15.42
C SER A 270 -7.53 10.10 -15.31
N GLY A 271 -7.60 9.12 -14.40
CA GLY A 271 -8.83 8.35 -14.15
C GLY A 271 -9.98 9.18 -13.55
N LEU A 272 -9.65 10.14 -12.69
CA LEU A 272 -10.65 11.03 -12.06
C LEU A 272 -11.22 12.06 -13.04
N THR A 273 -10.40 12.58 -13.97
CA THR A 273 -10.84 13.60 -14.94
C THR A 273 -11.69 13.02 -16.05
N THR A 274 -11.44 11.80 -16.50
CA THR A 274 -12.23 11.14 -17.55
C THR A 274 -13.66 10.82 -17.09
N GLY A 275 -13.89 10.62 -15.79
CA GLY A 275 -15.22 10.44 -15.21
C GLY A 275 -16.01 11.73 -15.03
N ALA A 276 -15.33 12.88 -14.89
CA ALA A 276 -15.98 14.17 -14.62
C ALA A 276 -16.45 14.90 -15.89
N THR A 277 -16.01 14.50 -17.08
CA THR A 277 -16.37 15.14 -18.36
C THR A 277 -17.61 14.52 -19.04
N LYS A 278 -18.30 13.58 -18.40
CA LYS A 278 -19.55 12.96 -18.87
C LYS A 278 -20.81 13.54 -18.19
N GLY A 279 -20.72 14.73 -17.58
CA GLY A 279 -21.84 15.48 -17.02
C GLY A 279 -22.10 16.79 -17.77
#